data_f630e14858f5468bf1a14f8bb47d6190
#
_entry.id   f630e14858f5468bf1a14f8bb47d6190
#
_cell.length_a   1.000
_cell.length_b   1.000
_cell.length_c   1.000
_cell.angle_alpha   90.00
_cell.angle_beta   90.00
_cell.angle_gamma   90.00
#
_symmetry.space_group_name_H-M   'P 1'
#
loop_
_entity.id
_entity.type
_entity.pdbx_description
1 polymer ?
#
loop_
_entity_poly.entity_id
_entity_poly.type
_entity_poly.pdbx_seq_one_letter_code
_entity_poly.pdbx_strand_id
1 'polypeptide(L)'
;MATATATAAEPTKAATRFAKDQLKAFVERIERLEEEKKTISDDIRDVYAEAKGNGFDVKALRTIVRLRKQDANERAEQETILETYMQALGML
;
A
#
# COMPACT_ATOMS: atom_id res chain seq x y z
N MET A 1 -34.45 5.25 -10.02
CA MET A 1 -33.88 5.26 -10.22
C MET A 1 -33.28 5.29 -11.00
N ALA A 2 -32.90 5.23 -11.21
CA ALA A 2 -32.28 5.23 -11.74
C ALA A 2 -31.68 5.43 -12.43
N THR A 3 -31.28 5.36 -12.60
CA THR A 3 -30.66 5.45 -13.05
C THR A 3 -30.27 5.74 -14.08
N ALA A 4 -30.02 5.75 -14.25
CA ALA A 4 -29.59 5.96 -14.98
C ALA A 4 -29.27 6.17 -15.89
N THR A 5 -29.08 6.21 -16.09
CA THR A 5 -28.69 6.31 -16.74
C THR A 5 -28.53 6.57 -17.78
N ALA A 6 -28.29 6.69 -17.72
CA ALA A 6 -28.02 7.06 -18.51
C ALA A 6 -27.82 6.94 -19.64
N THR A 7 -27.79 6.81 -19.99
CA THR A 7 -27.58 6.54 -20.91
C THR A 7 -27.91 7.02 -22.00
N ALA A 8 -27.94 7.32 -21.86
CA ALA A 8 -28.64 7.82 -22.78
C ALA A 8 -28.10 8.08 -24.13
N ALA A 9 -27.63 9.16 -24.49
CA ALA A 9 -27.13 9.38 -25.83
C ALA A 9 -25.92 8.49 -26.13
N GLU A 10 -25.92 7.85 -27.26
CA GLU A 10 -24.75 7.16 -27.72
C GLU A 10 -23.65 8.18 -28.05
N PRO A 11 -22.43 7.96 -27.63
CA PRO A 11 -21.34 8.85 -27.98
C PRO A 11 -21.07 8.83 -29.48
N THR A 12 -20.62 9.96 -30.00
CA THR A 12 -20.19 10.05 -31.40
C THR A 12 -18.94 9.20 -31.58
N LYS A 13 -18.61 8.87 -32.81
CA LYS A 13 -17.37 8.14 -33.12
C LYS A 13 -16.14 8.85 -32.58
N ALA A 14 -16.13 10.20 -32.73
CA ALA A 14 -15.01 11.00 -32.21
C ALA A 14 -14.94 10.95 -30.71
N ALA A 15 -16.08 11.09 -30.02
CA ALA A 15 -16.13 10.99 -28.56
C ALA A 15 -15.75 9.60 -28.06
N THR A 16 -16.22 8.56 -28.75
CA THR A 16 -15.86 7.19 -28.42
C THR A 16 -14.36 6.95 -28.59
N ARG A 17 -13.79 7.45 -29.67
CA ARG A 17 -12.36 7.32 -29.92
C ARG A 17 -11.54 8.04 -28.86
N PHE A 18 -11.95 9.25 -28.51
CA PHE A 18 -11.28 10.04 -27.48
C PHE A 18 -11.32 9.33 -26.14
N ALA A 19 -12.49 8.81 -25.76
CA ALA A 19 -12.65 8.06 -24.53
C ALA A 19 -11.83 6.76 -24.55
N LYS A 20 -11.78 6.09 -25.68
CA LYS A 20 -10.97 4.88 -25.86
C LYS A 20 -9.48 5.18 -25.70
N ASP A 21 -8.99 6.24 -26.34
CA ASP A 21 -7.59 6.63 -26.24
C ASP A 21 -7.22 7.02 -24.81
N GLN A 22 -8.12 7.74 -24.15
CA GLN A 22 -7.94 8.14 -22.77
C GLN A 22 -7.91 6.92 -21.83
N LEU A 23 -8.83 6.00 -22.04
CA LEU A 23 -8.88 4.75 -21.29
C LEU A 23 -7.57 3.96 -21.47
N LYS A 24 -7.13 3.84 -22.73
CA LYS A 24 -5.88 3.16 -23.04
C LYS A 24 -4.70 3.80 -22.33
N ALA A 25 -4.64 5.12 -22.32
CA ALA A 25 -3.57 5.86 -21.65
C ALA A 25 -3.56 5.60 -20.15
N PHE A 26 -4.72 5.57 -19.52
CA PHE A 26 -4.81 5.21 -18.08
C PHE A 26 -4.36 3.79 -17.82
N VAL A 27 -4.81 2.85 -18.63
CA VAL A 27 -4.42 1.44 -18.49
C VAL A 27 -2.90 1.30 -18.60
N GLU A 28 -2.30 1.90 -19.61
CA GLU A 28 -0.85 1.81 -19.81
C GLU A 28 -0.07 2.45 -18.67
N ARG A 29 -0.56 3.56 -18.12
CA ARG A 29 0.06 4.20 -16.95
C ARG A 29 -0.01 3.32 -15.72
N ILE A 30 -1.17 2.71 -15.49
CA ILE A 30 -1.35 1.79 -14.37
C ILE A 30 -0.45 0.58 -14.51
N GLU A 31 -0.40 -0.01 -15.70
CA GLU A 31 0.45 -1.17 -15.94
C GLU A 31 1.93 -0.87 -15.70
N ARG A 32 2.39 0.31 -16.14
CA ARG A 32 3.76 0.74 -15.89
C ARG A 32 4.05 0.90 -14.40
N LEU A 33 3.12 1.53 -13.67
CA LEU A 33 3.28 1.72 -12.23
C LEU A 33 3.23 0.39 -11.48
N GLU A 34 2.40 -0.54 -11.90
CA GLU A 34 2.38 -1.88 -11.32
C GLU A 34 3.71 -2.60 -11.54
N GLU A 35 4.31 -2.44 -12.72
CA GLU A 35 5.61 -3.01 -13.02
C GLU A 35 6.70 -2.39 -12.13
N GLU A 36 6.69 -1.07 -11.98
CA GLU A 36 7.62 -0.36 -11.10
C GLU A 36 7.45 -0.80 -9.65
N LYS A 37 6.20 -0.94 -9.22
CA LYS A 37 5.88 -1.41 -7.88
C LYS A 37 6.43 -2.81 -7.63
N LYS A 38 6.30 -3.70 -8.61
CA LYS A 38 6.83 -5.06 -8.53
C LYS A 38 8.35 -5.03 -8.37
N THR A 39 9.03 -4.22 -9.16
CA THR A 39 10.49 -4.08 -9.08
C THR A 39 10.91 -3.59 -7.70
N ILE A 40 10.23 -2.57 -7.18
CA ILE A 40 10.52 -2.05 -5.84
C ILE A 40 10.25 -3.10 -4.77
N SER A 41 9.15 -3.84 -4.89
CA SER A 41 8.84 -4.91 -3.94
C SER A 41 9.91 -6.00 -3.94
N ASP A 42 10.40 -6.37 -5.11
CA ASP A 42 11.47 -7.35 -5.25
C ASP A 42 12.77 -6.84 -4.62
N ASP A 43 13.10 -5.57 -4.82
CA ASP A 43 14.28 -4.94 -4.24
C ASP A 43 14.20 -4.91 -2.71
N ILE A 44 13.03 -4.59 -2.16
CA ILE A 44 12.81 -4.61 -0.70
C ILE A 44 13.03 -6.01 -0.16
N ARG A 45 12.47 -7.01 -0.82
CA ARG A 45 12.65 -8.40 -0.41
C ARG A 45 14.12 -8.79 -0.42
N ASP A 46 14.86 -8.36 -1.43
CA ASP A 46 16.29 -8.66 -1.56
C ASP A 46 17.10 -8.05 -0.42
N VAL A 47 16.76 -6.84 0.01
CA VAL A 47 17.42 -6.19 1.16
C VAL A 47 17.17 -6.98 2.45
N TYR A 48 15.93 -7.42 2.67
CA TYR A 48 15.65 -8.27 3.83
C TYR A 48 16.38 -9.61 3.78
N ALA A 49 16.51 -10.19 2.60
CA ALA A 49 17.26 -11.44 2.43
C ALA A 49 18.75 -11.23 2.74
N GLU A 50 19.32 -10.12 2.30
CA GLU A 50 20.69 -9.75 2.62
C GLU A 50 20.89 -9.57 4.12
N ALA A 51 19.98 -8.86 4.78
CA ALA A 51 20.03 -8.66 6.21
C ALA A 51 19.97 -10.00 6.97
N LYS A 52 19.11 -10.89 6.52
CA LYS A 52 19.01 -12.23 7.09
C LYS A 52 20.32 -12.99 6.94
N GLY A 53 20.93 -12.91 5.75
CA GLY A 53 22.24 -13.52 5.48
C GLY A 53 23.35 -12.97 6.38
N ASN A 54 23.20 -11.74 6.85
CA ASN A 54 24.15 -11.10 7.77
C ASN A 54 23.79 -11.37 9.26
N GLY A 55 22.80 -12.19 9.52
CA GLY A 55 22.45 -12.61 10.88
C GLY A 55 21.38 -11.76 11.56
N PHE A 56 20.75 -10.84 10.86
CA PHE A 56 19.68 -10.01 11.45
C PHE A 56 18.34 -10.74 11.41
N ASP A 57 17.50 -10.42 12.40
CA ASP A 57 16.14 -10.95 12.48
C ASP A 57 15.21 -10.13 11.59
N VAL A 58 14.67 -10.75 10.55
CA VAL A 58 13.82 -10.07 9.56
C VAL A 58 12.52 -9.58 10.18
N LYS A 59 11.92 -10.33 11.11
CA LYS A 59 10.70 -9.90 11.80
C LYS A 59 10.93 -8.63 12.59
N ALA A 60 12.05 -8.58 13.30
CA ALA A 60 12.43 -7.40 14.08
C ALA A 60 12.65 -6.19 13.15
N LEU A 61 13.32 -6.39 12.03
CA LEU A 61 13.54 -5.32 11.06
C LEU A 61 12.24 -4.79 10.48
N ARG A 62 11.31 -5.67 10.12
CA ARG A 62 10.00 -5.26 9.61
C ARG A 62 9.23 -4.45 10.65
N THR A 63 9.30 -4.86 11.90
CA THR A 63 8.66 -4.14 13.01
C THR A 63 9.28 -2.76 13.18
N ILE A 64 10.60 -2.66 13.14
CA ILE A 64 11.31 -1.39 13.26
C ILE A 64 10.93 -0.44 12.12
N VAL A 65 10.89 -0.92 10.88
CA VAL A 65 10.50 -0.11 9.73
C VAL A 65 9.08 0.44 9.91
N ARG A 66 8.17 -0.41 10.39
CA ARG A 66 6.79 0.02 10.66
C ARG A 66 6.73 1.08 11.75
N LEU A 67 7.45 0.87 12.85
CA LEU A 67 7.46 1.80 13.97
C LEU A 67 8.06 3.15 13.58
N ARG A 68 9.06 3.16 12.73
CA ARG A 68 9.69 4.40 12.28
C ARG A 68 8.80 5.26 11.39
N LYS A 69 7.73 4.68 10.84
CA LYS A 69 6.73 5.43 10.06
C LYS A 69 5.70 6.10 10.96
N GLN A 70 5.56 5.66 12.19
CA GLN A 70 4.61 6.21 13.13
C GLN A 70 5.18 7.48 13.75
N ASP A 71 4.29 8.42 14.08
CA ASP A 71 4.64 9.57 14.89
C ASP A 71 5.11 9.09 16.26
N ALA A 72 6.18 9.71 16.79
CA ALA A 72 6.76 9.27 18.05
C ALA A 72 5.77 9.37 19.21
N ASN A 73 4.92 10.38 19.21
CA ASN A 73 3.89 10.55 20.26
C ASN A 73 2.81 9.48 20.13
N GLU A 74 2.36 9.18 18.92
CA GLU A 74 1.40 8.09 18.69
C GLU A 74 1.96 6.75 19.12
N ARG A 75 3.21 6.48 18.81
CA ARG A 75 3.86 5.24 19.21
C ARG A 75 3.94 5.10 20.73
N ALA A 76 4.36 6.17 21.41
CA ALA A 76 4.45 6.18 22.87
C ALA A 76 3.07 5.96 23.48
N GLU A 77 2.04 6.58 22.93
CA GLU A 77 0.67 6.44 23.39
C GLU A 77 0.16 5.01 23.23
N GLN A 78 0.42 4.39 22.09
CA GLN A 78 0.05 3.00 21.83
C GLN A 78 0.78 2.03 22.76
N GLU A 79 2.05 2.26 22.99
CA GLU A 79 2.85 1.45 23.92
C GLU A 79 2.29 1.54 25.34
N THR A 80 1.90 2.72 25.77
CA THR A 80 1.30 2.92 27.10
C THR A 80 -0.02 2.19 27.23
N ILE A 81 -0.88 2.27 26.21
CA ILE A 81 -2.18 1.58 26.22
C ILE A 81 -1.95 0.06 26.26
N LEU A 82 -1.06 -0.46 25.45
CA LEU A 82 -0.75 -1.88 25.41
C LEU A 82 -0.25 -2.36 26.78
N GLU A 83 0.67 -1.62 27.38
CA GLU A 83 1.22 -1.96 28.68
C GLU A 83 0.13 -2.00 29.74
N THR A 84 -0.79 -1.02 29.73
CA THR A 84 -1.91 -0.98 30.66
C THR A 84 -2.78 -2.24 30.55
N TYR A 85 -3.06 -2.67 29.32
CA TYR A 85 -3.87 -3.87 29.08
C TYR A 85 -3.12 -5.13 29.51
N MET A 86 -1.83 -5.19 29.23
CA MET A 86 -1.00 -6.33 29.63
C MET A 86 -0.91 -6.44 31.14
N GLN A 87 -0.78 -5.33 31.85
CA GLN A 87 -0.82 -5.33 33.31
C GLN A 87 -2.16 -5.84 33.84
N ALA A 88 -3.26 -5.39 33.25
CA ALA A 88 -4.59 -5.83 33.66
C ALA A 88 -4.79 -7.34 33.47
N LEU A 89 -4.12 -7.92 32.46
CA LEU A 89 -4.20 -9.35 32.17
C LEU A 89 -3.12 -10.16 32.87
N GLY A 90 -2.30 -9.54 33.69
CA GLY A 90 -1.24 -10.23 34.40
C GLY A 90 -0.08 -10.68 33.52
N MET A 91 0.15 -10.01 32.41
CA MET A 91 1.21 -10.35 31.47
C MET A 91 2.52 -9.63 31.75
N LEU A 92 2.53 -8.71 32.67
CA LEU A 92 3.73 -7.99 33.07
C LEU A 92 4.08 -8.29 34.52
#